data_52cace5d33d610924b1efa8125f90a5f
#
_entry.id   52cace5d33d610924b1efa8125f90a5f
#
_cell.length_a   1.000
_cell.length_b   1.000
_cell.length_c   1.000
_cell.angle_alpha   90.00
_cell.angle_beta   90.00
_cell.angle_gamma   90.00
#
_symmetry.space_group_name_H-M   'P 1'
#
loop_
_entity.id
_entity.type
_entity.pdbx_description
1 polymer ?
#
loop_
_entity_poly.entity_id
_entity_poly.type
_entity_poly.pdbx_seq_one_letter_code
_entity_poly.pdbx_strand_id
1 'polypeptide(L)'
;KYSMDTLMIDFKGKLEKNSLEIDRFLDHNLPSGNGLNAKLFEAMRYSSIKSGKKIRAFLVVESGKFLSVINNKDITKSKYKELITIASVIEAIHSYSLIHDDLPAMDNSPTRRGKPSNHVKYNDHTAILAGDALFSWAFETIGNGNFIKNPQKRADICYILAKAIGPNGMVGGQQADMDFNTHNNLSLEEI
;
A
#
# COMPACT_ATOMS: atom_id res chain seq x y z
N LYS A 1 30.12 -18.49 4.07
CA LYS A 1 29.24 -18.24 5.24
C LYS A 1 29.25 -16.73 5.48
N TYR A 2 28.14 -16.05 5.20
CA TYR A 2 28.00 -14.62 5.55
C TYR A 2 27.75 -14.52 7.06
N SER A 3 28.33 -13.51 7.71
CA SER A 3 28.01 -13.21 9.11
C SER A 3 26.58 -12.67 9.22
N MET A 4 25.96 -12.81 10.39
CA MET A 4 24.62 -12.28 10.66
C MET A 4 24.57 -10.77 10.40
N ASP A 5 25.63 -10.04 10.75
CA ASP A 5 25.76 -8.60 10.52
C ASP A 5 25.80 -8.24 9.03
N THR A 6 26.50 -9.04 8.22
CA THR A 6 26.54 -8.84 6.75
C THR A 6 25.17 -9.05 6.11
N LEU A 7 24.39 -10.07 6.56
CA LEU A 7 23.03 -10.33 6.11
C LEU A 7 22.06 -9.20 6.52
N MET A 8 22.20 -8.67 7.72
CA MET A 8 21.40 -7.56 8.22
C MET A 8 21.67 -6.25 7.46
N ILE A 9 22.91 -5.95 7.16
CA ILE A 9 23.29 -4.77 6.36
C ILE A 9 22.72 -4.89 4.94
N ASP A 10 22.82 -6.05 4.31
CA ASP A 10 22.29 -6.30 2.96
C ASP A 10 20.75 -6.16 2.94
N PHE A 11 20.04 -6.70 3.93
CA PHE A 11 18.58 -6.54 4.06
C PHE A 11 18.17 -5.07 4.18
N LYS A 12 18.82 -4.31 5.06
CA LYS A 12 18.51 -2.88 5.28
C LYS A 12 18.73 -2.08 4.01
N GLY A 13 19.87 -2.27 3.33
CA GLY A 13 20.19 -1.57 2.09
C GLY A 13 19.18 -1.91 0.97
N LYS A 14 18.78 -3.18 0.84
CA LYS A 14 17.76 -3.60 -0.13
C LYS A 14 16.40 -2.98 0.17
N LEU A 15 15.99 -2.94 1.44
CA LEU A 15 14.72 -2.34 1.86
C LEU A 15 14.69 -0.83 1.57
N GLU A 16 15.77 -0.10 1.90
CA GLU A 16 15.89 1.32 1.63
C GLU A 16 15.85 1.61 0.12
N LYS A 17 16.61 0.87 -0.69
CA LYS A 17 16.59 1.00 -2.15
C LYS A 17 15.19 0.77 -2.72
N ASN A 18 14.52 -0.28 -2.28
CA ASN A 18 13.16 -0.58 -2.73
C ASN A 18 12.18 0.53 -2.33
N SER A 19 12.25 1.01 -1.08
CA SER A 19 11.43 2.11 -0.60
C SER A 19 11.57 3.36 -1.47
N LEU A 20 12.80 3.72 -1.86
CA LEU A 20 13.04 4.86 -2.75
C LEU A 20 12.46 4.67 -4.15
N GLU A 21 12.51 3.46 -4.70
CA GLU A 21 11.91 3.16 -6.01
C GLU A 21 10.38 3.26 -5.98
N ILE A 22 9.75 2.77 -4.91
CA ILE A 22 8.31 2.88 -4.69
C ILE A 22 7.91 4.35 -4.51
N ASP A 23 8.65 5.12 -3.71
CA ASP A 23 8.39 6.55 -3.53
C ASP A 23 8.48 7.32 -4.85
N ARG A 24 9.47 7.03 -5.69
CA ARG A 24 9.59 7.62 -7.03
C ARG A 24 8.41 7.26 -7.93
N PHE A 25 7.97 6.00 -7.89
CA PHE A 25 6.81 5.57 -8.66
C PHE A 25 5.54 6.31 -8.22
N LEU A 26 5.28 6.37 -6.91
CA LEU A 26 4.13 7.07 -6.34
C LEU A 26 4.19 8.58 -6.64
N ASP A 27 5.36 9.19 -6.48
CA ASP A 27 5.57 10.61 -6.74
C ASP A 27 5.30 10.99 -8.20
N HIS A 28 5.69 10.13 -9.13
CA HIS A 28 5.51 10.34 -10.57
C HIS A 28 4.07 10.07 -11.03
N ASN A 29 3.37 9.11 -10.44
CA ASN A 29 2.10 8.62 -10.95
C ASN A 29 0.87 9.03 -10.13
N LEU A 30 1.01 9.40 -8.87
CA LEU A 30 -0.09 10.00 -8.12
C LEU A 30 -0.41 11.39 -8.67
N PRO A 31 -1.70 11.74 -8.74
CA PRO A 31 -2.10 13.05 -9.23
C PRO A 31 -1.46 14.18 -8.41
N SER A 32 -1.17 15.28 -9.11
CA SER A 32 -0.64 16.51 -8.53
C SER A 32 -1.12 17.68 -9.38
N GLY A 33 -1.10 18.89 -8.85
CA GLY A 33 -1.45 20.08 -9.59
C GLY A 33 -2.24 21.07 -8.75
N ASN A 34 -2.63 22.17 -9.42
CA ASN A 34 -3.40 23.26 -8.84
C ASN A 34 -4.87 23.15 -9.27
N GLY A 35 -5.77 23.82 -8.55
CA GLY A 35 -7.19 23.85 -8.85
C GLY A 35 -8.05 23.23 -7.76
N LEU A 36 -9.31 22.91 -8.08
CA LEU A 36 -10.31 22.46 -7.11
C LEU A 36 -9.91 21.17 -6.36
N ASN A 37 -9.15 20.29 -7.02
CA ASN A 37 -8.73 19.01 -6.44
C ASN A 37 -7.34 19.06 -5.78
N ALA A 38 -6.67 20.20 -5.75
CA ALA A 38 -5.29 20.31 -5.23
C ALA A 38 -5.15 19.78 -3.81
N LYS A 39 -6.07 20.13 -2.92
CA LYS A 39 -6.08 19.67 -1.53
C LYS A 39 -6.23 18.15 -1.42
N LEU A 40 -7.06 17.53 -2.26
CA LEU A 40 -7.21 16.08 -2.34
C LEU A 40 -5.90 15.42 -2.76
N PHE A 41 -5.27 15.92 -3.83
CA PHE A 41 -4.00 15.38 -4.32
C PHE A 41 -2.88 15.51 -3.30
N GLU A 42 -2.81 16.64 -2.59
CA GLU A 42 -1.85 16.81 -1.49
C GLU A 42 -2.09 15.82 -0.35
N ALA A 43 -3.34 15.59 0.04
CA ALA A 43 -3.71 14.66 1.10
C ALA A 43 -3.35 13.20 0.74
N MET A 44 -3.62 12.76 -0.50
CA MET A 44 -3.20 11.46 -1.01
C MET A 44 -1.68 11.29 -0.93
N ARG A 45 -0.94 12.26 -1.44
CA ARG A 45 0.54 12.26 -1.52
C ARG A 45 1.18 12.32 -0.13
N TYR A 46 0.61 13.10 0.77
CA TYR A 46 1.09 13.25 2.15
C TYR A 46 1.19 11.93 2.91
N SER A 47 0.19 11.07 2.76
CA SER A 47 0.15 9.78 3.46
C SER A 47 0.88 8.66 2.72
N SER A 48 1.10 8.78 1.41
CA SER A 48 1.65 7.70 0.59
C SER A 48 3.15 7.86 0.30
N ILE A 49 3.64 9.08 0.08
CA ILE A 49 5.02 9.34 -0.33
C ILE A 49 5.90 9.60 0.90
N LYS A 50 7.11 9.02 0.89
CA LYS A 50 8.09 9.10 1.99
C LYS A 50 7.48 8.73 3.35
N SER A 51 6.55 7.78 3.32
CA SER A 51 5.80 7.31 4.47
C SER A 51 6.13 5.84 4.77
N GLY A 52 6.78 5.61 5.92
CA GLY A 52 7.12 4.27 6.41
C GLY A 52 8.22 3.55 5.63
N LYS A 53 8.46 2.30 6.02
CA LYS A 53 9.55 1.45 5.49
C LYS A 53 9.17 0.69 4.21
N LYS A 54 7.91 0.71 3.81
CA LYS A 54 7.37 0.02 2.63
C LYS A 54 7.69 -1.48 2.57
N ILE A 55 7.51 -2.15 3.71
CA ILE A 55 7.81 -3.58 3.86
C ILE A 55 6.94 -4.43 2.96
N ARG A 56 5.65 -4.07 2.79
CA ARG A 56 4.73 -4.81 1.92
C ARG A 56 5.19 -4.78 0.46
N ALA A 57 5.59 -3.61 -0.02
CA ALA A 57 6.17 -3.44 -1.35
C ALA A 57 7.46 -4.24 -1.50
N PHE A 58 8.34 -4.21 -0.50
CA PHE A 58 9.57 -5.01 -0.49
C PHE A 58 9.29 -6.50 -0.65
N LEU A 59 8.32 -7.03 0.10
CA LEU A 59 7.94 -8.44 0.01
C LEU A 59 7.43 -8.81 -1.40
N VAL A 60 6.64 -7.96 -2.03
CA VAL A 60 6.18 -8.18 -3.43
C VAL A 60 7.35 -8.27 -4.39
N VAL A 61 8.28 -7.32 -4.32
CA VAL A 61 9.43 -7.27 -5.22
C VAL A 61 10.37 -8.47 -5.02
N GLU A 62 10.70 -8.78 -3.78
CA GLU A 62 11.61 -9.88 -3.47
C GLU A 62 10.97 -11.25 -3.76
N SER A 63 9.67 -11.43 -3.51
CA SER A 63 8.96 -12.66 -3.92
C SER A 63 8.99 -12.84 -5.44
N GLY A 64 8.77 -11.78 -6.21
CA GLY A 64 8.84 -11.85 -7.67
C GLY A 64 10.24 -12.19 -8.18
N LYS A 65 11.29 -11.63 -7.58
CA LYS A 65 12.69 -11.98 -7.87
C LYS A 65 12.97 -13.44 -7.52
N PHE A 66 12.56 -13.88 -6.34
CA PHE A 66 12.75 -15.26 -5.87
C PHE A 66 12.10 -16.28 -6.83
N LEU A 67 10.87 -16.04 -7.25
CA LEU A 67 10.17 -16.89 -8.23
C LEU A 67 10.89 -16.91 -9.58
N SER A 68 11.53 -15.83 -10.00
CA SER A 68 12.33 -15.82 -11.23
C SER A 68 13.56 -16.71 -11.10
N VAL A 69 14.24 -16.68 -9.96
CA VAL A 69 15.40 -17.54 -9.67
C VAL A 69 15.01 -19.03 -9.67
N ILE A 70 13.93 -19.40 -8.96
CA ILE A 70 13.44 -20.80 -8.92
C ILE A 70 13.12 -21.34 -10.32
N ASN A 71 12.58 -20.48 -11.20
CA ASN A 71 12.22 -20.87 -12.56
C ASN A 71 13.41 -20.76 -13.54
N ASN A 72 14.63 -20.56 -13.06
CA ASN A 72 15.83 -20.36 -13.88
C ASN A 72 15.65 -19.29 -14.97
N LYS A 73 14.98 -18.18 -14.62
CA LYS A 73 14.72 -17.06 -15.53
C LYS A 73 15.21 -15.76 -14.91
N ASP A 74 15.98 -15.00 -15.66
CA ASP A 74 16.30 -13.64 -15.28
C ASP A 74 15.06 -12.75 -15.32
N ILE A 75 14.98 -11.84 -14.34
CA ILE A 75 13.92 -10.87 -14.32
C ILE A 75 14.20 -9.79 -15.38
N THR A 76 13.37 -9.72 -16.39
CA THR A 76 13.50 -8.68 -17.42
C THR A 76 13.15 -7.30 -16.85
N LYS A 77 13.69 -6.24 -17.45
CA LYS A 77 13.38 -4.86 -17.09
C LYS A 77 11.86 -4.57 -17.11
N SER A 78 11.13 -5.16 -18.06
CA SER A 78 9.67 -5.03 -18.12
C SER A 78 8.98 -5.68 -16.93
N LYS A 79 9.34 -6.91 -16.59
CA LYS A 79 8.77 -7.63 -15.42
C LYS A 79 9.09 -6.93 -14.12
N TYR A 80 10.31 -6.39 -14.00
CA TYR A 80 10.68 -5.61 -12.81
C TYR A 80 9.82 -4.36 -12.66
N LYS A 81 9.55 -3.64 -13.75
CA LYS A 81 8.62 -2.49 -13.72
C LYS A 81 7.21 -2.89 -13.32
N GLU A 82 6.70 -4.03 -13.80
CA GLU A 82 5.39 -4.57 -13.36
C GLU A 82 5.40 -4.85 -11.85
N LEU A 83 6.47 -5.43 -11.29
CA LEU A 83 6.58 -5.67 -9.85
C LEU A 83 6.57 -4.36 -9.05
N ILE A 84 7.30 -3.33 -9.49
CA ILE A 84 7.29 -2.01 -8.85
C ILE A 84 5.89 -1.39 -8.90
N THR A 85 5.18 -1.54 -10.02
CA THR A 85 3.80 -1.06 -10.13
C THR A 85 2.88 -1.75 -9.12
N ILE A 86 2.89 -3.08 -9.06
CA ILE A 86 2.06 -3.86 -8.12
C ILE A 86 2.43 -3.54 -6.67
N ALA A 87 3.72 -3.44 -6.37
CA ALA A 87 4.22 -3.09 -5.04
C ALA A 87 3.75 -1.69 -4.61
N SER A 88 3.76 -0.72 -5.53
CA SER A 88 3.29 0.65 -5.28
C SER A 88 1.78 0.72 -5.05
N VAL A 89 1.02 -0.08 -5.81
CA VAL A 89 -0.43 -0.22 -5.60
C VAL A 89 -0.74 -0.77 -4.20
N ILE A 90 -0.02 -1.80 -3.75
CA ILE A 90 -0.21 -2.37 -2.40
C ILE A 90 0.12 -1.35 -1.31
N GLU A 91 1.14 -0.50 -1.49
CA GLU A 91 1.43 0.57 -0.54
C GLU A 91 0.39 1.71 -0.59
N ALA A 92 -0.20 2.00 -1.75
CA ALA A 92 -1.33 2.94 -1.85
C ALA A 92 -2.56 2.42 -1.09
N ILE A 93 -2.90 1.13 -1.27
CA ILE A 93 -3.95 0.45 -0.49
C ILE A 93 -3.64 0.49 1.02
N HIS A 94 -2.40 0.22 1.41
CA HIS A 94 -2.01 0.33 2.82
C HIS A 94 -2.12 1.77 3.34
N SER A 95 -1.79 2.77 2.52
CA SER A 95 -1.92 4.17 2.90
C SER A 95 -3.38 4.58 3.07
N TYR A 96 -4.27 4.14 2.18
CA TYR A 96 -5.71 4.35 2.31
C TYR A 96 -6.24 3.74 3.61
N SER A 97 -5.88 2.48 3.91
CA SER A 97 -6.35 1.83 5.14
C SER A 97 -5.92 2.58 6.40
N LEU A 98 -4.69 3.07 6.45
CA LEU A 98 -4.20 3.86 7.59
C LEU A 98 -4.86 5.25 7.69
N ILE A 99 -5.19 5.90 6.57
CA ILE A 99 -5.90 7.18 6.58
C ILE A 99 -7.28 7.00 7.20
N HIS A 100 -8.01 5.93 6.82
CA HIS A 100 -9.34 5.67 7.35
C HIS A 100 -9.30 5.18 8.79
N ASP A 101 -8.32 4.36 9.14
CA ASP A 101 -8.09 3.88 10.50
C ASP A 101 -7.86 5.01 11.50
N ASP A 102 -7.11 6.06 11.10
CA ASP A 102 -6.84 7.23 11.93
C ASP A 102 -8.05 8.15 12.18
N LEU A 103 -9.17 8.01 11.44
CA LEU A 103 -10.33 8.91 11.53
C LEU A 103 -10.96 8.92 12.93
N PRO A 104 -11.63 10.03 13.33
CA PRO A 104 -12.33 10.12 14.62
C PRO A 104 -13.38 9.04 14.86
N ALA A 105 -13.97 8.48 13.80
CA ALA A 105 -14.95 7.40 13.87
C ALA A 105 -14.31 5.99 14.02
N MET A 106 -12.99 5.90 13.94
CA MET A 106 -12.19 4.69 14.06
C MET A 106 -11.27 4.83 15.28
N ASP A 107 -9.95 4.79 15.11
CA ASP A 107 -8.98 4.89 16.22
C ASP A 107 -8.84 6.31 16.79
N ASN A 108 -9.34 7.33 16.11
CA ASN A 108 -9.16 8.74 16.46
C ASN A 108 -7.70 9.11 16.74
N SER A 109 -6.80 8.62 15.91
CA SER A 109 -5.36 8.79 16.13
C SER A 109 -4.89 10.17 15.63
N PRO A 110 -4.36 11.04 16.51
CA PRO A 110 -3.94 12.38 16.11
C PRO A 110 -2.64 12.38 15.32
N THR A 111 -1.86 11.28 15.38
CA THR A 111 -0.56 11.20 14.75
C THR A 111 -0.30 9.84 14.11
N ARG A 112 0.39 9.82 12.98
CA ARG A 112 0.88 8.61 12.32
C ARG A 112 2.35 8.76 11.95
N ARG A 113 3.20 7.85 12.41
CA ARG A 113 4.66 7.85 12.12
C ARG A 113 5.34 9.18 12.48
N GLY A 114 4.96 9.78 13.61
CA GLY A 114 5.53 11.04 14.12
C GLY A 114 5.07 12.31 13.38
N LYS A 115 4.05 12.21 12.53
CA LYS A 115 3.43 13.35 11.83
C LYS A 115 1.94 13.41 12.16
N PRO A 116 1.28 14.57 12.07
CA PRO A 116 -0.17 14.65 12.16
C PRO A 116 -0.83 13.66 11.21
N SER A 117 -1.88 12.97 11.67
CA SER A 117 -2.69 12.12 10.79
C SER A 117 -3.39 12.94 9.70
N ASN A 118 -3.90 12.29 8.67
CA ASN A 118 -4.43 12.99 7.51
C ASN A 118 -5.61 13.90 7.88
N HIS A 119 -6.55 13.40 8.71
CA HIS A 119 -7.71 14.18 9.16
C HIS A 119 -7.33 15.39 10.03
N VAL A 120 -6.29 15.29 10.85
CA VAL A 120 -5.77 16.41 11.65
C VAL A 120 -5.15 17.48 10.76
N LYS A 121 -4.42 17.07 9.72
CA LYS A 121 -3.75 18.01 8.81
C LYS A 121 -4.70 18.68 7.82
N TYR A 122 -5.66 17.95 7.29
CA TYR A 122 -6.52 18.43 6.19
C TYR A 122 -8.00 18.61 6.58
N ASN A 123 -8.55 17.82 7.42
CA ASN A 123 -9.88 17.61 7.98
C ASN A 123 -10.47 16.23 7.62
N ASP A 124 -11.56 15.85 8.28
CA ASP A 124 -12.17 14.51 8.17
C ASP A 124 -12.64 14.19 6.75
N HIS A 125 -13.41 15.10 6.13
CA HIS A 125 -13.93 14.85 4.79
C HIS A 125 -12.81 14.72 3.74
N THR A 126 -11.74 15.50 3.84
CA THR A 126 -10.60 15.38 2.94
C THR A 126 -9.85 14.06 3.17
N ALA A 127 -9.71 13.61 4.41
CA ALA A 127 -9.09 12.32 4.73
C ALA A 127 -9.92 11.14 4.17
N ILE A 128 -11.25 11.16 4.35
CA ILE A 128 -12.13 10.15 3.75
C ILE A 128 -11.93 10.09 2.24
N LEU A 129 -12.04 11.23 1.56
CA LEU A 129 -11.89 11.30 0.11
C LEU A 129 -10.48 10.94 -0.38
N ALA A 130 -9.42 11.24 0.40
CA ALA A 130 -8.06 10.85 0.07
C ALA A 130 -7.86 9.33 0.14
N GLY A 131 -8.47 8.67 1.11
CA GLY A 131 -8.50 7.20 1.19
C GLY A 131 -9.24 6.59 0.00
N ASP A 132 -10.45 7.06 -0.30
CA ASP A 132 -11.27 6.60 -1.44
C ASP A 132 -10.54 6.79 -2.77
N ALA A 133 -9.88 7.95 -2.93
CA ALA A 133 -9.11 8.25 -4.13
C ALA A 133 -7.87 7.36 -4.29
N LEU A 134 -7.15 7.04 -3.21
CA LEU A 134 -6.03 6.08 -3.24
C LEU A 134 -6.50 4.67 -3.56
N PHE A 135 -7.62 4.25 -2.99
CA PHE A 135 -8.24 2.97 -3.30
C PHE A 135 -8.62 2.87 -4.79
N SER A 136 -9.31 3.88 -5.32
CA SER A 136 -9.71 3.94 -6.73
C SER A 136 -8.49 3.99 -7.67
N TRP A 137 -7.49 4.80 -7.35
CA TRP A 137 -6.24 4.91 -8.10
C TRP A 137 -5.47 3.59 -8.16
N ALA A 138 -5.52 2.79 -7.11
CA ALA A 138 -4.88 1.47 -7.10
C ALA A 138 -5.44 0.56 -8.20
N PHE A 139 -6.77 0.49 -8.35
CA PHE A 139 -7.43 -0.31 -9.39
C PHE A 139 -7.28 0.31 -10.78
N GLU A 140 -7.34 1.62 -10.90
CA GLU A 140 -7.03 2.34 -12.15
C GLU A 140 -5.63 1.99 -12.64
N THR A 141 -4.63 2.00 -11.76
CA THR A 141 -3.24 1.68 -12.08
C THR A 141 -3.08 0.23 -12.55
N ILE A 142 -3.69 -0.75 -11.86
CA ILE A 142 -3.67 -2.16 -12.29
C ILE A 142 -4.39 -2.33 -13.63
N GLY A 143 -5.54 -1.70 -13.80
CA GLY A 143 -6.34 -1.76 -15.02
C GLY A 143 -5.65 -1.18 -16.26
N ASN A 144 -4.68 -0.27 -16.05
CA ASN A 144 -4.00 0.43 -17.13
C ASN A 144 -2.98 -0.47 -17.84
N GLY A 145 -3.22 -0.74 -19.12
CA GLY A 145 -2.35 -1.56 -19.97
C GLY A 145 -0.94 -0.99 -20.22
N ASN A 146 -0.70 0.28 -19.91
CA ASN A 146 0.64 0.87 -19.98
C ASN A 146 1.56 0.35 -18.88
N PHE A 147 1.02 -0.02 -17.72
CA PHE A 147 1.76 -0.59 -16.60
C PHE A 147 1.86 -2.11 -16.68
N ILE A 148 0.73 -2.78 -16.90
CA ILE A 148 0.64 -4.25 -16.96
C ILE A 148 0.00 -4.63 -18.30
N LYS A 149 0.81 -5.08 -19.24
CA LYS A 149 0.35 -5.31 -20.63
C LYS A 149 -0.64 -6.47 -20.77
N ASN A 150 -0.43 -7.55 -20.04
CA ASN A 150 -1.29 -8.75 -20.16
C ASN A 150 -2.65 -8.51 -19.48
N PRO A 151 -3.78 -8.54 -20.25
CA PRO A 151 -5.11 -8.26 -19.70
C PRO A 151 -5.58 -9.31 -18.68
N GLN A 152 -5.24 -10.60 -18.88
CA GLN A 152 -5.58 -11.66 -17.95
C GLN A 152 -4.88 -11.41 -16.61
N LYS A 153 -3.59 -11.08 -16.64
CA LYS A 153 -2.84 -10.74 -15.41
C LYS A 153 -3.46 -9.55 -14.68
N ARG A 154 -3.93 -8.52 -15.38
CA ARG A 154 -4.65 -7.39 -14.75
C ARG A 154 -5.91 -7.85 -14.03
N ALA A 155 -6.71 -8.67 -14.69
CA ALA A 155 -7.93 -9.23 -14.10
C ALA A 155 -7.63 -10.08 -12.86
N ASP A 156 -6.64 -10.97 -12.94
CA ASP A 156 -6.22 -11.83 -11.83
C ASP A 156 -5.73 -11.00 -10.63
N ILE A 157 -4.91 -9.98 -10.87
CA ILE A 157 -4.41 -9.11 -9.80
C ILE A 157 -5.54 -8.31 -9.16
N CYS A 158 -6.46 -7.73 -9.96
CA CYS A 158 -7.64 -7.05 -9.46
C CYS A 158 -8.49 -7.96 -8.57
N TYR A 159 -8.75 -9.19 -9.02
CA TYR A 159 -9.52 -10.17 -8.26
C TYR A 159 -8.85 -10.53 -6.93
N ILE A 160 -7.56 -10.89 -6.98
CA ILE A 160 -6.79 -11.26 -5.78
C ILE A 160 -6.74 -10.10 -4.79
N LEU A 161 -6.47 -8.88 -5.26
CA LEU A 161 -6.39 -7.70 -4.43
C LEU A 161 -7.75 -7.38 -3.81
N ALA A 162 -8.82 -7.32 -4.61
CA ALA A 162 -10.18 -7.05 -4.13
C ALA A 162 -10.63 -8.07 -3.08
N LYS A 163 -10.33 -9.36 -3.28
CA LYS A 163 -10.61 -10.42 -2.31
C LYS A 163 -9.84 -10.21 -1.00
N ALA A 164 -8.54 -9.85 -1.09
CA ALA A 164 -7.70 -9.67 0.10
C ALA A 164 -8.06 -8.45 0.94
N ILE A 165 -8.56 -7.38 0.32
CA ILE A 165 -8.93 -6.15 1.02
C ILE A 165 -10.42 -6.02 1.33
N GLY A 166 -11.23 -6.92 0.80
CA GLY A 166 -12.70 -6.90 0.90
C GLY A 166 -13.27 -7.40 2.24
N PRO A 167 -14.58 -7.75 2.24
CA PRO A 167 -15.33 -8.08 3.47
C PRO A 167 -14.79 -9.32 4.20
N ASN A 168 -14.19 -10.26 3.49
CA ASN A 168 -13.54 -11.44 4.07
C ASN A 168 -12.02 -11.30 4.17
N GLY A 169 -11.52 -10.08 4.16
CA GLY A 169 -10.09 -9.74 4.25
C GLY A 169 -9.88 -8.55 5.16
N MET A 170 -9.11 -7.57 4.68
CA MET A 170 -8.69 -6.41 5.49
C MET A 170 -9.87 -5.64 6.11
N VAL A 171 -10.93 -5.35 5.33
CA VAL A 171 -12.09 -4.60 5.82
C VAL A 171 -12.88 -5.41 6.86
N GLY A 172 -13.06 -6.71 6.63
CA GLY A 172 -13.71 -7.60 7.61
C GLY A 172 -12.89 -7.72 8.89
N GLY A 173 -11.56 -7.83 8.78
CA GLY A 173 -10.66 -7.82 9.92
C GLY A 173 -10.73 -6.52 10.72
N GLN A 174 -10.83 -5.36 10.06
CA GLN A 174 -11.00 -4.07 10.71
C GLN A 174 -12.33 -3.98 11.47
N GLN A 175 -13.44 -4.50 10.88
CA GLN A 175 -14.71 -4.56 11.59
C GLN A 175 -14.61 -5.43 12.84
N ALA A 176 -13.98 -6.60 12.76
CA ALA A 176 -13.79 -7.49 13.90
C ALA A 176 -12.92 -6.83 15.00
N ASP A 177 -11.88 -6.08 14.63
CA ASP A 177 -11.04 -5.34 15.57
C ASP A 177 -11.83 -4.27 16.33
N MET A 178 -12.66 -3.50 15.63
CA MET A 178 -13.53 -2.50 16.24
C MET A 178 -14.56 -3.12 17.18
N ASP A 179 -15.16 -4.24 16.79
CA ASP A 179 -16.14 -4.96 17.61
C ASP A 179 -15.47 -5.62 18.84
N PHE A 180 -14.26 -6.15 18.70
CA PHE A 180 -13.48 -6.72 19.80
C PHE A 180 -13.21 -5.70 20.91
N ASN A 181 -12.90 -4.46 20.55
CA ASN A 181 -12.68 -3.37 21.48
C ASN A 181 -13.96 -2.99 22.26
N THR A 182 -15.15 -3.37 21.73
CA THR A 182 -16.46 -3.12 22.35
C THR A 182 -17.02 -4.36 23.08
N HIS A 183 -16.64 -5.57 22.70
CA HIS A 183 -17.17 -6.85 23.20
C HIS A 183 -16.02 -7.75 23.70
N ASN A 184 -15.82 -7.82 25.00
CA ASN A 184 -14.70 -8.55 25.65
C ASN A 184 -14.79 -10.11 25.58
N ASN A 185 -15.60 -10.73 24.71
CA ASN A 185 -15.87 -12.17 24.72
C ASN A 185 -15.94 -12.81 23.33
N LEU A 186 -14.97 -12.58 22.44
CA LEU A 186 -14.86 -13.39 21.23
C LEU A 186 -14.13 -14.71 21.54
N SER A 187 -14.66 -15.82 21.09
CA SER A 187 -14.00 -17.14 21.18
C SER A 187 -12.90 -17.23 20.11
N LEU A 188 -11.94 -18.17 20.32
CA LEU A 188 -10.89 -18.44 19.31
C LEU A 188 -11.44 -18.95 17.96
N GLU A 189 -12.68 -19.42 17.93
CA GLU A 189 -13.36 -19.87 16.71
C GLU A 189 -13.99 -18.72 15.91
N GLU A 190 -14.17 -17.54 16.52
CA GLU A 190 -14.72 -16.33 15.91
C GLU A 190 -13.62 -15.37 15.39
N ILE A 191 -12.35 -15.67 15.63
CA ILE A 191 -11.17 -14.95 15.16
C ILE A 191 -10.54 -15.71 13.97
#